data_b1d5eb3a11e48b4e01c3e1addfc31d21
#
_entry.id   b1d5eb3a11e48b4e01c3e1addfc31d21
#
_cell.length_a   1.000
_cell.length_b   1.000
_cell.length_c   1.000
_cell.angle_alpha   90.00
_cell.angle_beta   90.00
_cell.angle_gamma   90.00
#
_symmetry.space_group_name_H-M   'P 1'
#
loop_
_entity.id
_entity.type
_entity.pdbx_description
1 polymer ?
#
loop_
_entity_poly.entity_id
_entity_poly.type
_entity_poly.pdbx_seq_one_letter_code
_entity_poly.pdbx_strand_id
1 'polypeptide(L)'
;MRENEKELIEYINNKINPFSLSEFGKNDISVLLQQFDFECLREAVDISFKNYIRSDENGDITRDSIQLFLSKIGGIAHNNQLPPINKKIRHILNICNSKFNYFNLSQANIIMEDYIKALRKCGWSDNEILYDLENETMNEVKKCSNWTQFRTLIEGWTNSLLKPPKQEEQLITNNNLKIEKKYEIIKTIDSGSFGITYLAVDKRLDKNFVIKEFSCEMIDNEYNIKFFEKFKKEIKYLFDLHHENIVSIYDYIIDNNAKKGCYIMEYINGKNIYQYLLENPNKINDIFIQLINSFEYLERNNICHRDIRINNILVTNDGVLKLIDFGFVKNIDDGSTIHSSTKLISYPYDWPEELRNKIQKYDNRTEIYFVGQLFKDILARIKIKKFKYNKILLSMCEYEYTTRISKFKKIKKELSNY
;
A
#
# COMPACT_ATOMS: atom_id res chain seq x y z
N MET A 1 -14.10 -33.45 -17.30
CA MET A 1 -12.79 -32.82 -17.40
C MET A 1 -12.51 -32.57 -18.87
N ARG A 2 -12.17 -31.32 -19.27
CA ARG A 2 -11.83 -30.98 -20.66
C ARG A 2 -10.53 -31.71 -21.04
N GLU A 3 -10.33 -32.07 -22.31
CA GLU A 3 -9.13 -32.81 -22.76
C GLU A 3 -7.82 -32.13 -22.37
N ASN A 4 -7.72 -30.83 -22.62
CA ASN A 4 -6.58 -29.98 -22.22
C ASN A 4 -6.29 -29.99 -20.70
N GLU A 5 -7.32 -30.13 -19.86
CA GLU A 5 -7.17 -30.19 -18.41
C GLU A 5 -6.50 -31.48 -17.95
N LYS A 6 -6.91 -32.60 -18.53
CA LYS A 6 -6.28 -33.91 -18.26
C LYS A 6 -4.82 -33.92 -18.71
N GLU A 7 -4.57 -33.42 -19.91
CA GLU A 7 -3.22 -33.36 -20.50
C GLU A 7 -2.28 -32.48 -19.65
N LEU A 8 -2.73 -31.30 -19.21
CA LEU A 8 -1.90 -30.42 -18.39
C LEU A 8 -1.61 -31.01 -17.00
N ILE A 9 -2.63 -31.64 -16.37
CA ILE A 9 -2.44 -32.34 -15.09
C ILE A 9 -1.46 -33.49 -15.22
N GLU A 10 -1.55 -34.30 -16.26
CA GLU A 10 -0.63 -35.40 -16.55
C GLU A 10 0.78 -34.88 -16.81
N TYR A 11 0.91 -33.80 -17.59
CA TYR A 11 2.17 -33.14 -17.87
C TYR A 11 2.86 -32.66 -16.59
N ILE A 12 2.12 -32.02 -15.67
CA ILE A 12 2.65 -31.59 -14.38
C ILE A 12 3.04 -32.78 -13.51
N ASN A 13 2.19 -33.81 -13.41
CA ASN A 13 2.46 -35.01 -12.62
C ASN A 13 3.74 -35.73 -13.09
N ASN A 14 3.95 -35.80 -14.40
CA ASN A 14 5.18 -36.38 -14.95
C ASN A 14 6.43 -35.62 -14.56
N LYS A 15 6.35 -34.28 -14.46
CA LYS A 15 7.47 -33.43 -14.02
C LYS A 15 7.80 -33.55 -12.56
N ILE A 16 6.81 -33.76 -11.72
CA ILE A 16 7.00 -33.83 -10.24
C ILE A 16 7.05 -35.24 -9.70
N ASN A 17 7.13 -36.27 -10.55
CA ASN A 17 7.25 -37.67 -10.15
C ASN A 17 8.43 -37.84 -9.15
N PRO A 18 8.25 -38.58 -8.00
CA PRO A 18 7.14 -39.50 -7.67
C PRO A 18 5.89 -38.84 -7.04
N PHE A 19 5.85 -37.53 -6.92
CA PHE A 19 4.65 -36.83 -6.41
C PHE A 19 3.59 -36.67 -7.50
N SER A 20 2.37 -36.33 -7.09
CA SER A 20 1.25 -35.99 -7.98
C SER A 20 0.43 -34.87 -7.39
N LEU A 21 -0.32 -34.16 -8.24
CA LEU A 21 -1.23 -33.12 -7.81
C LEU A 21 -2.35 -33.68 -6.95
N SER A 22 -2.57 -33.04 -5.80
CA SER A 22 -3.76 -33.26 -4.97
C SER A 22 -5.03 -32.79 -5.70
N GLU A 23 -6.22 -33.18 -5.22
CA GLU A 23 -7.50 -32.69 -5.75
C GLU A 23 -7.58 -31.17 -5.73
N PHE A 24 -7.00 -30.52 -4.70
CA PHE A 24 -6.91 -29.07 -4.62
C PHE A 24 -6.00 -28.50 -5.74
N GLY A 25 -4.83 -29.09 -5.94
CA GLY A 25 -3.92 -28.68 -7.02
C GLY A 25 -4.52 -28.87 -8.43
N LYS A 26 -5.29 -29.93 -8.65
CA LYS A 26 -6.01 -30.14 -9.92
C LYS A 26 -7.06 -29.05 -10.13
N ASN A 27 -7.79 -28.68 -9.07
CA ASN A 27 -8.78 -27.60 -9.15
C ASN A 27 -8.13 -26.25 -9.45
N ASP A 28 -6.97 -25.95 -8.87
CA ASP A 28 -6.21 -24.73 -9.20
C ASP A 28 -5.80 -24.69 -10.67
N ILE A 29 -5.35 -25.80 -11.25
CA ILE A 29 -5.04 -25.90 -12.68
C ILE A 29 -6.30 -25.69 -13.53
N SER A 30 -7.45 -26.25 -13.11
CA SER A 30 -8.74 -26.02 -13.79
C SER A 30 -9.13 -24.53 -13.80
N VAL A 31 -8.91 -23.82 -12.70
CA VAL A 31 -9.16 -22.37 -12.60
C VAL A 31 -8.20 -21.57 -13.51
N LEU A 32 -6.93 -21.96 -13.56
CA LEU A 32 -5.98 -21.32 -14.47
C LEU A 32 -6.34 -21.52 -15.94
N LEU A 33 -6.81 -22.69 -16.35
CA LEU A 33 -7.27 -22.97 -17.72
C LEU A 33 -8.54 -22.19 -18.13
N GLN A 34 -9.26 -21.60 -17.17
CA GLN A 34 -10.35 -20.65 -17.49
C GLN A 34 -9.82 -19.25 -17.82
N GLN A 35 -8.60 -18.92 -17.41
CA GLN A 35 -8.00 -17.58 -17.53
C GLN A 35 -6.94 -17.52 -18.64
N PHE A 36 -6.28 -18.63 -18.92
CA PHE A 36 -5.14 -18.73 -19.83
C PHE A 36 -5.34 -19.89 -20.81
N ASP A 37 -4.80 -19.76 -22.02
CA ASP A 37 -4.76 -20.87 -22.98
C ASP A 37 -3.76 -21.96 -22.54
N PHE A 38 -3.92 -23.14 -23.12
CA PHE A 38 -3.16 -24.33 -22.78
C PHE A 38 -1.65 -24.16 -23.00
N GLU A 39 -1.24 -23.60 -24.14
CA GLU A 39 0.16 -23.42 -24.48
C GLU A 39 0.85 -22.41 -23.56
N CYS A 40 0.15 -21.31 -23.23
CA CYS A 40 0.65 -20.32 -22.27
C CYS A 40 0.89 -20.95 -20.89
N LEU A 41 -0.04 -21.79 -20.42
CA LEU A 41 0.13 -22.48 -19.14
C LEU A 41 1.23 -23.53 -19.18
N ARG A 42 1.35 -24.28 -20.26
CA ARG A 42 2.41 -25.28 -20.45
C ARG A 42 3.79 -24.63 -20.42
N GLU A 43 3.98 -23.53 -21.13
CA GLU A 43 5.21 -22.74 -21.08
C GLU A 43 5.48 -22.21 -19.66
N ALA A 44 4.44 -21.71 -18.98
CA ALA A 44 4.56 -21.24 -17.60
C ALA A 44 4.97 -22.37 -16.63
N VAL A 45 4.48 -23.58 -16.82
CA VAL A 45 4.88 -24.77 -16.08
C VAL A 45 6.37 -25.05 -16.29
N ASP A 46 6.86 -25.01 -17.53
CA ASP A 46 8.27 -25.26 -17.83
C ASP A 46 9.19 -24.23 -17.21
N ILE A 47 8.85 -22.95 -17.32
CA ILE A 47 9.60 -21.86 -16.72
C ILE A 47 9.61 -21.99 -15.20
N SER A 48 8.45 -22.28 -14.60
CA SER A 48 8.32 -22.44 -13.16
C SER A 48 9.12 -23.64 -12.66
N PHE A 49 9.04 -24.75 -13.34
CA PHE A 49 9.78 -25.97 -12.99
C PHE A 49 11.28 -25.70 -12.98
N LYS A 50 11.83 -25.13 -14.05
CA LYS A 50 13.24 -24.79 -14.18
C LYS A 50 13.74 -23.86 -13.06
N ASN A 51 12.92 -22.90 -12.65
CA ASN A 51 13.36 -21.85 -11.73
C ASN A 51 13.18 -22.22 -10.25
N TYR A 52 12.19 -23.02 -9.91
CA TYR A 52 11.76 -23.20 -8.52
C TYR A 52 11.90 -24.62 -7.98
N ILE A 53 11.99 -25.64 -8.84
CA ILE A 53 12.24 -27.00 -8.35
C ILE A 53 13.69 -27.12 -7.83
N ARG A 54 13.81 -27.78 -6.68
CA ARG A 54 15.08 -28.10 -6.02
C ARG A 54 15.06 -29.56 -5.61
N SER A 55 16.24 -30.20 -5.70
CA SER A 55 16.46 -31.55 -5.24
C SER A 55 17.24 -31.54 -3.93
N ASP A 56 17.05 -32.58 -3.14
CA ASP A 56 17.83 -32.85 -1.93
C ASP A 56 19.22 -33.45 -2.26
N GLU A 57 19.95 -33.87 -1.23
CA GLU A 57 21.28 -34.47 -1.35
C GLU A 57 21.27 -35.81 -2.11
N ASN A 58 20.13 -36.50 -2.20
CA ASN A 58 19.95 -37.74 -2.93
C ASN A 58 19.48 -37.55 -4.37
N GLY A 59 19.22 -36.30 -4.76
CA GLY A 59 18.71 -35.95 -6.09
C GLY A 59 17.17 -35.98 -6.20
N ASP A 60 16.45 -36.23 -5.09
CA ASP A 60 15.00 -36.29 -5.08
C ASP A 60 14.38 -34.91 -4.94
N ILE A 61 13.28 -34.66 -5.67
CA ILE A 61 12.56 -33.39 -5.63
C ILE A 61 11.95 -33.17 -4.23
N THR A 62 12.17 -31.97 -3.66
CA THR A 62 11.64 -31.64 -2.34
C THR A 62 10.18 -31.15 -2.40
N ARG A 63 9.35 -31.52 -1.40
CA ARG A 63 7.93 -31.07 -1.32
C ARG A 63 7.76 -29.58 -1.30
N ASP A 64 8.64 -28.86 -0.58
CA ASP A 64 8.56 -27.40 -0.47
C ASP A 64 8.82 -26.73 -1.83
N SER A 65 9.75 -27.30 -2.63
CA SER A 65 10.00 -26.78 -3.97
C SER A 65 8.83 -27.02 -4.92
N ILE A 66 8.09 -28.12 -4.77
CA ILE A 66 6.87 -28.38 -5.55
C ILE A 66 5.77 -27.36 -5.21
N GLN A 67 5.55 -27.06 -3.95
CA GLN A 67 4.56 -26.04 -3.56
C GLN A 67 4.93 -24.66 -4.14
N LEU A 68 6.21 -24.30 -4.04
CA LEU A 68 6.69 -23.05 -4.62
C LEU A 68 6.52 -23.04 -6.13
N PHE A 69 6.90 -24.09 -6.83
CA PHE A 69 6.72 -24.28 -8.26
C PHE A 69 5.26 -24.06 -8.68
N LEU A 70 4.32 -24.78 -8.06
CA LEU A 70 2.89 -24.68 -8.38
C LEU A 70 2.34 -23.27 -8.13
N SER A 71 2.75 -22.62 -7.05
CA SER A 71 2.31 -21.25 -6.70
C SER A 71 2.75 -20.18 -7.70
N LYS A 72 3.75 -20.45 -8.54
CA LYS A 72 4.31 -19.49 -9.51
C LYS A 72 3.73 -19.60 -10.91
N ILE A 73 3.09 -20.71 -11.27
CA ILE A 73 2.56 -20.97 -12.62
C ILE A 73 1.62 -19.86 -13.09
N GLY A 74 0.59 -19.52 -12.32
CA GLY A 74 -0.37 -18.47 -12.70
C GLY A 74 0.27 -17.08 -12.89
N GLY A 75 1.23 -16.73 -12.03
CA GLY A 75 1.96 -15.47 -12.14
C GLY A 75 2.86 -15.40 -13.38
N ILE A 76 3.48 -16.52 -13.75
CA ILE A 76 4.31 -16.63 -14.98
C ILE A 76 3.42 -16.58 -16.22
N ALA A 77 2.31 -17.33 -16.27
CA ALA A 77 1.36 -17.29 -17.37
C ALA A 77 0.82 -15.86 -17.60
N HIS A 78 0.42 -15.17 -16.54
CA HIS A 78 0.00 -13.78 -16.64
C HIS A 78 1.14 -12.88 -17.19
N ASN A 79 2.37 -13.07 -16.73
CA ASN A 79 3.51 -12.30 -17.23
C ASN A 79 3.78 -12.55 -18.71
N ASN A 80 3.62 -13.79 -19.17
CA ASN A 80 3.86 -14.16 -20.57
C ASN A 80 2.84 -13.52 -21.54
N GLN A 81 1.65 -13.19 -21.09
CA GLN A 81 0.62 -12.49 -21.88
C GLN A 81 0.75 -10.96 -21.89
N LEU A 82 1.62 -10.40 -21.04
CA LEU A 82 1.80 -8.94 -21.00
C LEU A 82 2.45 -8.42 -22.30
N PRO A 83 2.04 -7.22 -22.77
CA PRO A 83 2.76 -6.52 -23.84
C PRO A 83 4.25 -6.32 -23.51
N PRO A 84 5.14 -6.25 -24.50
CA PRO A 84 6.60 -6.17 -24.26
C PRO A 84 7.02 -5.05 -23.31
N ILE A 85 6.43 -3.85 -23.44
CA ILE A 85 6.68 -2.71 -22.54
C ILE A 85 6.31 -3.07 -21.10
N ASN A 86 5.15 -3.67 -20.88
CA ASN A 86 4.67 -4.05 -19.54
C ASN A 86 5.55 -5.14 -18.91
N LYS A 87 6.03 -6.11 -19.71
CA LYS A 87 7.03 -7.10 -19.25
C LYS A 87 8.30 -6.42 -18.77
N LYS A 88 8.78 -5.42 -19.50
CA LYS A 88 10.01 -4.70 -19.15
C LYS A 88 9.80 -3.86 -17.88
N ILE A 89 8.70 -3.12 -17.76
CA ILE A 89 8.33 -2.40 -16.54
C ILE A 89 8.34 -3.36 -15.34
N ARG A 90 7.66 -4.50 -15.47
CA ARG A 90 7.58 -5.48 -14.38
C ARG A 90 8.97 -6.02 -13.97
N HIS A 91 9.86 -6.22 -14.94
CA HIS A 91 11.24 -6.62 -14.66
C HIS A 91 12.00 -5.55 -13.87
N ILE A 92 11.91 -4.28 -14.27
CA ILE A 92 12.50 -3.14 -13.54
C ILE A 92 11.99 -3.09 -12.10
N LEU A 93 10.66 -3.17 -11.93
CA LEU A 93 10.02 -3.08 -10.61
C LEU A 93 10.37 -4.26 -9.70
N ASN A 94 10.55 -5.46 -10.24
CA ASN A 94 11.01 -6.62 -9.48
C ASN A 94 12.44 -6.43 -8.95
N ILE A 95 13.34 -5.83 -9.74
CA ILE A 95 14.69 -5.48 -9.27
C ILE A 95 14.63 -4.51 -8.11
N CYS A 96 13.80 -3.46 -8.22
CA CYS A 96 13.61 -2.49 -7.13
C CYS A 96 13.04 -3.15 -5.87
N ASN A 97 12.02 -3.98 -6.03
CA ASN A 97 11.36 -4.67 -4.92
C ASN A 97 12.30 -5.66 -4.19
N SER A 98 13.22 -6.30 -4.90
CA SER A 98 14.22 -7.18 -4.29
C SER A 98 15.38 -6.43 -3.62
N LYS A 99 15.64 -5.19 -4.04
CA LYS A 99 16.80 -4.40 -3.59
C LYS A 99 16.46 -3.43 -2.45
N PHE A 100 15.25 -2.89 -2.42
CA PHE A 100 14.88 -1.84 -1.47
C PHE A 100 14.24 -2.43 -0.22
N ASN A 101 14.62 -1.95 0.95
CA ASN A 101 14.00 -2.34 2.23
C ASN A 101 12.50 -2.00 2.30
N TYR A 102 12.07 -0.97 1.56
CA TYR A 102 10.68 -0.59 1.35
C TYR A 102 10.46 -0.26 -0.12
N PHE A 103 9.42 -0.84 -0.71
CA PHE A 103 9.04 -0.60 -2.10
C PHE A 103 7.51 -0.67 -2.28
N ASN A 104 6.90 0.41 -2.74
CA ASN A 104 5.48 0.43 -3.05
C ASN A 104 5.24 0.04 -4.51
N LEU A 105 5.08 -1.26 -4.76
CA LEU A 105 4.94 -1.82 -6.10
C LEU A 105 3.75 -1.23 -6.88
N SER A 106 2.62 -0.98 -6.21
CA SER A 106 1.43 -0.42 -6.87
C SER A 106 1.66 1.01 -7.34
N GLN A 107 2.27 1.83 -6.50
CA GLN A 107 2.62 3.20 -6.85
C GLN A 107 3.73 3.23 -7.91
N ALA A 108 4.69 2.33 -7.83
CA ALA A 108 5.76 2.22 -8.83
C ALA A 108 5.22 1.87 -10.22
N ASN A 109 4.22 0.99 -10.32
CA ASN A 109 3.54 0.70 -11.58
C ASN A 109 2.91 1.96 -12.18
N ILE A 110 2.19 2.75 -11.37
CA ILE A 110 1.55 3.99 -11.82
C ILE A 110 2.61 4.98 -12.34
N ILE A 111 3.67 5.20 -11.57
CA ILE A 111 4.76 6.12 -11.96
C ILE A 111 5.41 5.69 -13.28
N MET A 112 5.65 4.40 -13.47
CA MET A 112 6.20 3.87 -14.72
C MET A 112 5.22 3.99 -15.89
N GLU A 113 3.93 3.73 -15.67
CA GLU A 113 2.90 3.93 -16.70
C GLU A 113 2.80 5.40 -17.12
N ASP A 114 2.89 6.33 -16.17
CA ASP A 114 2.85 7.76 -16.45
C ASP A 114 4.09 8.22 -17.21
N TYR A 115 5.26 7.66 -16.91
CA TYR A 115 6.47 7.86 -17.69
C TYR A 115 6.29 7.39 -19.14
N ILE A 116 5.76 6.19 -19.36
CA ILE A 116 5.48 5.67 -20.70
C ILE A 116 4.48 6.55 -21.46
N LYS A 117 3.41 7.01 -20.79
CA LYS A 117 2.43 7.94 -21.40
C LYS A 117 3.08 9.25 -21.80
N ALA A 118 4.00 9.78 -20.99
CA ALA A 118 4.74 10.99 -21.29
C ALA A 118 5.62 10.81 -22.52
N LEU A 119 6.38 9.71 -22.62
CA LEU A 119 7.19 9.37 -23.80
C LEU A 119 6.32 9.29 -25.07
N ARG A 120 5.18 8.61 -25.02
CA ARG A 120 4.25 8.53 -26.15
C ARG A 120 3.69 9.90 -26.56
N LYS A 121 3.38 10.78 -25.60
CA LYS A 121 2.96 12.18 -25.88
C LYS A 121 4.06 12.99 -26.58
N CYS A 122 5.32 12.67 -26.31
CA CYS A 122 6.48 13.24 -26.99
C CYS A 122 6.76 12.61 -28.38
N GLY A 123 5.92 11.68 -28.83
CA GLY A 123 6.02 11.07 -30.16
C GLY A 123 6.89 9.81 -30.22
N TRP A 124 7.31 9.24 -29.07
CA TRP A 124 8.11 8.03 -29.05
C TRP A 124 7.31 6.81 -29.47
N SER A 125 7.86 5.99 -30.34
CA SER A 125 7.34 4.68 -30.72
C SER A 125 7.56 3.64 -29.61
N ASP A 126 6.80 2.54 -29.64
CA ASP A 126 6.96 1.46 -28.67
C ASP A 126 8.36 0.82 -28.69
N ASN A 127 9.03 0.81 -29.86
CA ASN A 127 10.40 0.33 -29.96
C ASN A 127 11.42 1.26 -29.29
N GLU A 128 11.26 2.57 -29.42
CA GLU A 128 12.11 3.55 -28.74
C GLU A 128 11.89 3.50 -27.22
N ILE A 129 10.66 3.35 -26.79
CA ILE A 129 10.32 3.15 -25.36
C ILE A 129 10.94 1.88 -24.80
N LEU A 130 10.88 0.76 -25.55
CA LEU A 130 11.54 -0.49 -25.14
C LEU A 130 13.04 -0.32 -25.01
N TYR A 131 13.67 0.36 -25.97
CA TYR A 131 15.10 0.63 -25.95
C TYR A 131 15.50 1.47 -24.73
N ASP A 132 14.74 2.53 -24.42
CA ASP A 132 14.94 3.36 -23.23
C ASP A 132 14.84 2.55 -21.93
N LEU A 133 13.76 1.77 -21.81
CA LEU A 133 13.55 0.91 -20.63
C LEU A 133 14.67 -0.10 -20.42
N GLU A 134 15.28 -0.61 -21.51
CA GLU A 134 16.36 -1.60 -21.45
C GLU A 134 17.73 -1.00 -21.14
N ASN A 135 18.02 0.16 -21.69
CA ASN A 135 19.36 0.71 -21.70
C ASN A 135 19.53 1.90 -20.76
N GLU A 136 18.56 2.84 -20.72
CA GLU A 136 18.67 4.05 -19.91
C GLU A 136 17.96 3.87 -18.57
N THR A 137 16.65 3.63 -18.60
CA THR A 137 15.84 3.50 -17.38
C THR A 137 16.37 2.40 -16.46
N MET A 138 16.68 1.21 -17.00
CA MET A 138 17.20 0.09 -16.21
C MET A 138 18.52 0.42 -15.54
N ASN A 139 19.43 1.10 -16.25
CA ASN A 139 20.77 1.41 -15.73
C ASN A 139 20.69 2.46 -14.61
N GLU A 140 19.85 3.48 -14.76
CA GLU A 140 19.68 4.52 -13.74
C GLU A 140 18.92 3.99 -12.51
N VAL A 141 17.89 3.17 -12.71
CA VAL A 141 17.15 2.53 -11.62
C VAL A 141 18.04 1.59 -10.81
N LYS A 142 18.98 0.88 -11.42
CA LYS A 142 19.97 0.06 -10.71
C LYS A 142 20.88 0.88 -9.77
N LYS A 143 21.07 2.17 -10.01
CA LYS A 143 21.84 3.06 -9.13
C LYS A 143 21.05 3.50 -7.91
N CYS A 144 19.70 3.50 -7.97
CA CYS A 144 18.86 3.85 -6.84
C CYS A 144 19.06 2.86 -5.69
N SER A 145 19.11 3.34 -4.47
CA SER A 145 19.28 2.55 -3.25
C SER A 145 17.99 2.41 -2.42
N ASN A 146 16.96 3.18 -2.74
CA ASN A 146 15.69 3.18 -2.01
C ASN A 146 14.53 3.70 -2.87
N TRP A 147 13.32 3.53 -2.33
CA TRP A 147 12.07 3.96 -2.94
C TRP A 147 12.03 5.45 -3.33
N THR A 148 12.50 6.32 -2.45
CA THR A 148 12.47 7.76 -2.69
C THR A 148 13.33 8.15 -3.89
N GLN A 149 14.53 7.57 -4.03
CA GLN A 149 15.41 7.84 -5.17
C GLN A 149 14.79 7.35 -6.47
N PHE A 150 14.23 6.12 -6.50
CA PHE A 150 13.52 5.61 -7.67
C PHE A 150 12.37 6.53 -8.08
N ARG A 151 11.53 6.91 -7.12
CA ARG A 151 10.39 7.77 -7.36
C ARG A 151 10.82 9.13 -7.91
N THR A 152 11.76 9.80 -7.25
CA THR A 152 12.28 11.12 -7.67
C THR A 152 12.88 11.05 -9.07
N LEU A 153 13.57 9.97 -9.42
CA LEU A 153 14.17 9.78 -10.74
C LEU A 153 13.10 9.72 -11.83
N ILE A 154 12.14 8.79 -11.71
CA ILE A 154 11.13 8.56 -12.76
C ILE A 154 10.14 9.71 -12.86
N GLU A 155 9.65 10.24 -11.73
CA GLU A 155 8.79 11.43 -11.73
C GLU A 155 9.52 12.67 -12.27
N GLY A 156 10.81 12.82 -11.99
CA GLY A 156 11.65 13.89 -12.53
C GLY A 156 11.73 13.83 -14.06
N TRP A 157 11.93 12.66 -14.64
CA TRP A 157 11.94 12.46 -16.08
C TRP A 157 10.57 12.71 -16.71
N THR A 158 9.53 12.15 -16.11
CA THR A 158 8.15 12.37 -16.55
C THR A 158 7.80 13.86 -16.62
N ASN A 159 8.13 14.58 -15.55
CA ASN A 159 7.91 16.02 -15.47
C ASN A 159 8.73 16.81 -16.50
N SER A 160 9.97 16.39 -16.77
CA SER A 160 10.82 17.03 -17.79
C SER A 160 10.29 16.85 -19.20
N LEU A 161 9.70 15.70 -19.52
CA LEU A 161 9.07 15.41 -20.80
C LEU A 161 7.76 16.18 -21.00
N LEU A 162 7.02 16.42 -19.94
CA LEU A 162 5.70 17.08 -19.99
C LEU A 162 5.75 18.59 -19.84
N LYS A 163 6.93 19.20 -19.58
CA LYS A 163 7.05 20.65 -19.44
C LYS A 163 6.86 21.35 -20.79
N PRO A 164 5.87 22.24 -20.94
CA PRO A 164 5.95 23.32 -21.93
C PRO A 164 7.09 24.28 -21.53
N PRO A 165 7.68 25.04 -22.48
CA PRO A 165 8.79 25.94 -22.16
C PRO A 165 8.32 26.99 -21.14
N LYS A 166 9.06 27.04 -20.04
CA LYS A 166 8.98 27.96 -18.90
C LYS A 166 7.85 28.99 -18.95
N GLN A 167 6.74 28.65 -18.29
CA GLN A 167 5.94 29.64 -17.59
C GLN A 167 5.96 29.21 -16.11
N GLU A 168 6.15 30.22 -15.24
CA GLU A 168 6.22 30.07 -13.80
C GLU A 168 5.10 29.15 -13.29
N GLU A 169 5.46 28.23 -12.38
CA GLU A 169 4.51 27.38 -11.64
C GLU A 169 3.48 28.29 -10.95
N GLN A 170 2.38 28.54 -11.61
CA GLN A 170 1.18 29.05 -10.96
C GLN A 170 0.49 27.85 -10.33
N LEU A 171 0.78 27.63 -9.06
CA LEU A 171 0.02 26.81 -8.13
C LEU A 171 -1.46 27.21 -8.23
N ILE A 172 -2.30 26.24 -8.57
CA ILE A 172 -3.78 26.35 -8.50
C ILE A 172 -4.33 27.65 -9.09
N THR A 173 -3.98 27.97 -10.32
CA THR A 173 -4.54 29.12 -10.98
C THR A 173 -5.64 28.70 -11.92
N ASN A 174 -6.83 28.52 -11.36
CA ASN A 174 -8.05 29.01 -12.00
C ASN A 174 -9.20 28.96 -11.01
N ASN A 175 -9.56 30.14 -10.55
CA ASN A 175 -10.79 30.51 -9.89
C ASN A 175 -10.97 30.18 -8.40
N ASN A 176 -10.76 31.23 -7.58
CA ASN A 176 -11.46 31.46 -6.30
C ASN A 176 -11.13 30.58 -5.07
N LEU A 177 -10.09 29.81 -5.03
CA LEU A 177 -9.67 29.25 -3.78
C LEU A 177 -8.90 30.30 -2.98
N LYS A 178 -9.56 30.90 -1.96
CA LYS A 178 -9.02 31.95 -1.07
C LYS A 178 -7.76 31.52 -0.26
N ILE A 179 -7.21 30.33 -0.55
CA ILE A 179 -6.06 29.74 0.17
C ILE A 179 -4.81 30.55 -0.05
N GLU A 180 -4.50 30.93 -1.29
CA GLU A 180 -3.27 31.66 -1.65
C GLU A 180 -3.10 32.98 -0.91
N LYS A 181 -4.20 33.59 -0.49
CA LYS A 181 -4.16 34.83 0.31
C LYS A 181 -3.86 34.60 1.79
N LYS A 182 -4.04 33.36 2.28
CA LYS A 182 -3.93 33.03 3.71
C LYS A 182 -2.69 32.19 4.00
N TYR A 183 -2.35 31.25 3.14
CA TYR A 183 -1.28 30.28 3.36
C TYR A 183 -0.23 30.40 2.25
N GLU A 184 1.04 30.45 2.63
CA GLU A 184 2.18 30.35 1.72
C GLU A 184 2.74 28.94 1.73
N ILE A 185 2.85 28.32 0.57
CA ILE A 185 3.42 26.98 0.44
C ILE A 185 4.93 27.09 0.58
N ILE A 186 5.47 26.30 1.53
CA ILE A 186 6.91 26.19 1.79
C ILE A 186 7.53 25.13 0.89
N LYS A 187 6.91 23.92 0.86
CA LYS A 187 7.39 22.78 0.08
C LYS A 187 6.34 21.70 -0.05
N THR A 188 6.49 20.83 -1.04
CA THR A 188 5.78 19.58 -1.13
C THR A 188 6.34 18.59 -0.10
N ILE A 189 5.45 17.96 0.69
CA ILE A 189 5.80 16.91 1.65
C ILE A 189 5.65 15.54 1.00
N ASP A 190 4.54 15.33 0.29
CA ASP A 190 4.22 14.10 -0.41
C ASP A 190 3.41 14.39 -1.67
N SER A 191 3.54 13.54 -2.69
CA SER A 191 2.70 13.58 -3.87
C SER A 191 2.35 12.16 -4.28
N GLY A 192 1.07 11.92 -4.52
CA GLY A 192 0.53 10.60 -4.84
C GLY A 192 -0.46 10.68 -6.00
N SER A 193 -1.00 9.52 -6.38
CA SER A 193 -1.94 9.38 -7.50
C SER A 193 -3.24 10.18 -7.32
N PHE A 194 -3.54 10.63 -6.11
CA PHE A 194 -4.83 11.26 -5.77
C PHE A 194 -4.68 12.66 -5.20
N GLY A 195 -3.46 13.19 -5.20
CA GLY A 195 -3.23 14.54 -4.72
C GLY A 195 -1.83 14.81 -4.22
N ILE A 196 -1.64 16.03 -3.80
CA ILE A 196 -0.37 16.55 -3.34
C ILE A 196 -0.55 17.07 -1.91
N THR A 197 0.45 16.81 -1.07
CA THR A 197 0.48 17.27 0.31
C THR A 197 1.60 18.31 0.46
N TYR A 198 1.25 19.49 0.92
CA TYR A 198 2.17 20.62 1.08
C TYR A 198 2.37 20.98 2.55
N LEU A 199 3.59 21.37 2.91
CA LEU A 199 3.85 22.20 4.07
C LEU A 199 3.58 23.66 3.70
N ALA A 200 2.76 24.32 4.49
CA ALA A 200 2.40 25.72 4.30
C ALA A 200 2.51 26.51 5.61
N VAL A 201 2.62 27.84 5.53
CA VAL A 201 2.66 28.74 6.68
C VAL A 201 1.56 29.82 6.55
N ASP A 202 0.86 30.08 7.64
CA ASP A 202 0.09 31.33 7.80
C ASP A 202 1.03 32.35 8.44
N LYS A 203 1.57 33.29 7.65
CA LYS A 203 2.51 34.31 8.13
C LYS A 203 1.94 35.25 9.18
N ARG A 204 0.61 35.41 9.25
CA ARG A 204 -0.04 36.25 10.25
C ARG A 204 -0.06 35.62 11.63
N LEU A 205 -0.05 34.26 11.67
CA LEU A 205 -0.04 33.47 12.90
C LEU A 205 1.36 32.92 13.22
N ASP A 206 2.30 33.04 12.27
CA ASP A 206 3.62 32.38 12.32
C ASP A 206 3.49 30.89 12.65
N LYS A 207 2.54 30.23 11.95
CA LYS A 207 2.19 28.84 12.24
C LYS A 207 2.18 27.99 10.97
N ASN A 208 2.80 26.82 11.08
CA ASN A 208 2.82 25.82 10.02
C ASN A 208 1.53 24.99 9.98
N PHE A 209 1.13 24.65 8.77
CA PHE A 209 -0.01 23.80 8.44
C PHE A 209 0.36 22.80 7.35
N VAL A 210 -0.45 21.76 7.23
CA VAL A 210 -0.38 20.85 6.08
C VAL A 210 -1.63 21.07 5.22
N ILE A 211 -1.43 21.22 3.93
CA ILE A 211 -2.51 21.31 2.94
C ILE A 211 -2.46 20.03 2.12
N LYS A 212 -3.53 19.23 2.16
CA LYS A 212 -3.71 18.07 1.28
C LYS A 212 -4.68 18.43 0.18
N GLU A 213 -4.16 18.50 -1.03
CA GLU A 213 -4.92 18.83 -2.24
C GLU A 213 -5.30 17.56 -2.98
N PHE A 214 -6.55 17.46 -3.41
CA PHE A 214 -7.00 16.46 -4.34
C PHE A 214 -6.76 16.97 -5.77
N SER A 215 -5.95 16.25 -6.51
CA SER A 215 -5.70 16.48 -7.93
C SER A 215 -5.71 15.13 -8.65
N CYS A 216 -6.64 14.96 -9.54
CA CYS A 216 -6.77 13.74 -10.34
C CYS A 216 -6.90 14.13 -11.82
N GLU A 217 -5.78 14.56 -12.41
CA GLU A 217 -5.77 15.04 -13.79
C GLU A 217 -5.70 13.92 -14.86
N MET A 218 -5.53 12.65 -14.41
CA MET A 218 -5.05 11.60 -15.31
C MET A 218 -5.99 10.41 -15.51
N ILE A 219 -7.20 10.39 -14.96
CA ILE A 219 -8.05 9.20 -15.03
C ILE A 219 -9.40 9.54 -15.65
N ASP A 220 -9.95 8.58 -16.40
CA ASP A 220 -11.29 8.55 -16.95
C ASP A 220 -12.34 9.17 -15.99
N ASN A 221 -13.27 9.95 -16.51
CA ASN A 221 -14.24 10.75 -15.75
C ASN A 221 -14.96 9.97 -14.63
N GLU A 222 -15.24 8.70 -14.83
CA GLU A 222 -15.94 7.87 -13.85
C GLU A 222 -15.07 7.53 -12.63
N TYR A 223 -13.78 7.28 -12.82
CA TYR A 223 -12.82 7.05 -11.74
C TYR A 223 -12.54 8.32 -10.95
N ASN A 224 -12.44 9.47 -11.62
CA ASN A 224 -12.25 10.77 -10.98
C ASN A 224 -13.37 11.09 -10.01
N ILE A 225 -14.62 10.88 -10.42
CA ILE A 225 -15.80 11.07 -9.57
C ILE A 225 -15.72 10.19 -8.33
N LYS A 226 -15.39 8.91 -8.50
CA LYS A 226 -15.30 7.95 -7.38
C LYS A 226 -14.21 8.31 -6.37
N PHE A 227 -13.04 8.78 -6.82
CA PHE A 227 -11.96 9.18 -5.94
C PHE A 227 -12.24 10.53 -5.27
N PHE A 228 -12.87 11.46 -5.97
CA PHE A 228 -13.31 12.72 -5.39
C PHE A 228 -14.37 12.51 -4.29
N GLU A 229 -15.30 11.59 -4.49
CA GLU A 229 -16.26 11.21 -3.43
C GLU A 229 -15.56 10.57 -2.21
N LYS A 230 -14.50 9.77 -2.42
CA LYS A 230 -13.69 9.25 -1.31
C LYS A 230 -12.98 10.38 -0.56
N PHE A 231 -12.39 11.32 -1.29
CA PHE A 231 -11.74 12.49 -0.70
C PHE A 231 -12.73 13.34 0.14
N LYS A 232 -13.94 13.55 -0.36
CA LYS A 232 -14.98 14.24 0.42
C LYS A 232 -15.37 13.46 1.69
N LYS A 233 -15.43 12.13 1.62
CA LYS A 233 -15.68 11.28 2.79
C LYS A 233 -14.54 11.37 3.79
N GLU A 234 -13.29 11.39 3.36
CA GLU A 234 -12.13 11.58 4.23
C GLU A 234 -12.25 12.89 5.01
N ILE A 235 -12.54 14.01 4.33
CA ILE A 235 -12.77 15.31 4.98
C ILE A 235 -13.88 15.20 6.00
N LYS A 236 -15.04 14.61 5.64
CA LYS A 236 -16.19 14.47 6.53
C LYS A 236 -15.81 13.71 7.80
N TYR A 237 -15.15 12.55 7.69
CA TYR A 237 -14.72 11.79 8.87
C TYR A 237 -13.74 12.57 9.73
N LEU A 238 -12.71 13.17 9.13
CA LEU A 238 -11.73 13.96 9.89
C LEU A 238 -12.35 15.16 10.59
N PHE A 239 -13.35 15.78 9.98
CA PHE A 239 -14.02 16.94 10.56
C PHE A 239 -14.83 16.62 11.82
N ASP A 240 -15.38 15.40 11.89
CA ASP A 240 -16.16 14.90 13.01
C ASP A 240 -15.29 14.28 14.13
N LEU A 241 -14.02 14.00 13.86
CA LEU A 241 -13.11 13.35 14.80
C LEU A 241 -12.31 14.37 15.60
N HIS A 242 -12.49 14.36 16.94
CA HIS A 242 -11.77 15.22 17.87
C HIS A 242 -11.10 14.40 18.96
N HIS A 243 -9.82 14.09 18.77
CA HIS A 243 -9.02 13.32 19.73
C HIS A 243 -7.57 13.74 19.68
N GLU A 244 -6.90 13.80 20.84
CA GLU A 244 -5.50 14.22 20.93
C GLU A 244 -4.54 13.40 20.06
N ASN A 245 -4.84 12.13 19.86
CA ASN A 245 -4.02 11.19 19.06
C ASN A 245 -4.50 11.05 17.60
N ILE A 246 -5.34 11.96 17.11
CA ILE A 246 -5.78 12.03 15.72
C ILE A 246 -5.43 13.41 15.18
N VAL A 247 -5.00 13.47 13.92
CA VAL A 247 -4.71 14.74 13.24
C VAL A 247 -5.97 15.61 13.19
N SER A 248 -5.84 16.89 13.51
CA SER A 248 -6.96 17.84 13.46
C SER A 248 -7.04 18.49 12.08
N ILE A 249 -8.24 18.57 11.55
CA ILE A 249 -8.55 19.38 10.36
C ILE A 249 -9.06 20.75 10.81
N TYR A 250 -8.65 21.81 10.12
CA TYR A 250 -9.02 23.18 10.46
C TYR A 250 -9.95 23.84 9.45
N ASP A 251 -9.81 23.47 8.16
CA ASP A 251 -10.58 24.08 7.09
C ASP A 251 -10.55 23.18 5.86
N TYR A 252 -11.49 23.37 4.94
CA TYR A 252 -11.51 22.66 3.66
C TYR A 252 -12.15 23.53 2.56
N ILE A 253 -11.80 23.22 1.32
CA ILE A 253 -12.41 23.80 0.15
C ILE A 253 -12.75 22.69 -0.83
N ILE A 254 -13.97 22.70 -1.34
CA ILE A 254 -14.49 21.71 -2.30
C ILE A 254 -15.16 22.42 -3.45
N ASP A 255 -14.69 22.18 -4.66
CA ASP A 255 -15.36 22.54 -5.91
C ASP A 255 -15.97 21.29 -6.54
N ASN A 256 -17.27 21.11 -6.38
CA ASN A 256 -18.00 19.95 -6.91
C ASN A 256 -18.06 19.95 -8.46
N ASN A 257 -17.99 21.12 -9.10
CA ASN A 257 -18.05 21.23 -10.56
C ASN A 257 -16.70 20.85 -11.18
N ALA A 258 -15.62 21.42 -10.66
CA ALA A 258 -14.27 21.12 -11.13
C ALA A 258 -13.71 19.79 -10.61
N LYS A 259 -14.42 19.11 -9.66
CA LYS A 259 -13.91 17.90 -8.96
C LYS A 259 -12.54 18.15 -8.34
N LYS A 260 -12.36 19.31 -7.74
CA LYS A 260 -11.14 19.72 -7.05
C LYS A 260 -11.46 20.07 -5.60
N GLY A 261 -10.46 19.95 -4.75
CA GLY A 261 -10.60 20.33 -3.36
C GLY A 261 -9.29 20.21 -2.60
N CYS A 262 -9.27 20.79 -1.42
CA CYS A 262 -8.18 20.61 -0.47
C CYS A 262 -8.71 20.74 0.94
N TYR A 263 -7.95 20.25 1.89
CA TYR A 263 -8.18 20.53 3.30
C TYR A 263 -6.89 20.91 4.00
N ILE A 264 -7.05 21.71 5.04
CA ILE A 264 -5.99 22.26 5.86
C ILE A 264 -6.00 21.53 7.19
N MET A 265 -4.87 20.93 7.57
CA MET A 265 -4.75 20.16 8.79
C MET A 265 -3.54 20.55 9.62
N GLU A 266 -3.49 20.02 10.81
CA GLU A 266 -2.42 20.16 11.79
C GLU A 266 -1.07 19.74 11.16
N TYR A 267 -0.05 20.61 11.29
CA TYR A 267 1.33 20.21 11.03
C TYR A 267 1.92 19.54 12.25
N ILE A 268 2.33 18.28 12.09
CA ILE A 268 2.94 17.50 13.16
C ILE A 268 4.45 17.57 13.03
N ASN A 269 5.04 18.37 13.93
CA ASN A 269 6.49 18.47 14.05
C ASN A 269 7.03 17.25 14.82
N GLY A 270 7.35 16.18 14.09
CA GLY A 270 7.75 14.92 14.71
C GLY A 270 8.29 13.92 13.68
N LYS A 271 8.33 12.66 14.10
CA LYS A 271 8.84 11.53 13.33
C LYS A 271 7.77 10.44 13.25
N ASN A 272 7.93 9.50 12.32
CA ASN A 272 7.06 8.32 12.35
C ASN A 272 7.33 7.49 13.63
N ILE A 273 6.35 6.69 14.02
CA ILE A 273 6.37 5.92 15.27
C ILE A 273 7.64 5.07 15.43
N TYR A 274 8.14 4.46 14.35
CA TYR A 274 9.34 3.63 14.39
C TYR A 274 10.59 4.47 14.66
N GLN A 275 10.78 5.56 13.95
CA GLN A 275 11.92 6.45 14.12
C GLN A 275 11.94 7.09 15.52
N TYR A 276 10.75 7.50 16.00
CA TYR A 276 10.64 8.07 17.34
C TYR A 276 11.01 7.06 18.44
N LEU A 277 10.49 5.83 18.34
CA LEU A 277 10.76 4.78 19.33
C LEU A 277 12.19 4.21 19.25
N LEU A 278 12.82 4.27 18.08
CA LEU A 278 14.24 3.90 17.94
C LEU A 278 15.13 4.85 18.76
N GLU A 279 14.79 6.14 18.78
CA GLU A 279 15.51 7.16 19.55
C GLU A 279 15.05 7.22 21.02
N ASN A 280 13.81 6.84 21.32
CA ASN A 280 13.19 6.94 22.64
C ASN A 280 12.58 5.60 23.09
N PRO A 281 13.37 4.52 23.25
CA PRO A 281 12.85 3.19 23.56
C PRO A 281 12.15 3.10 24.93
N ASN A 282 12.45 3.99 25.86
CA ASN A 282 11.79 4.11 27.15
C ASN A 282 10.34 4.60 27.06
N LYS A 283 9.94 5.23 25.96
CA LYS A 283 8.58 5.74 25.70
C LYS A 283 7.64 4.69 25.10
N ILE A 284 8.11 3.47 24.88
CA ILE A 284 7.38 2.43 24.16
C ILE A 284 6.01 2.10 24.79
N ASN A 285 5.94 2.08 26.13
CA ASN A 285 4.71 1.80 26.86
C ASN A 285 3.69 2.96 26.70
N ASP A 286 4.17 4.19 26.80
CA ASP A 286 3.33 5.40 26.66
C ASP A 286 2.77 5.49 25.24
N ILE A 287 3.60 5.27 24.23
CA ILE A 287 3.19 5.29 22.82
C ILE A 287 2.21 4.16 22.51
N PHE A 288 2.40 2.95 23.08
CA PHE A 288 1.44 1.87 22.92
C PHE A 288 0.05 2.22 23.49
N ILE A 289 0.01 2.82 24.68
CA ILE A 289 -1.24 3.28 25.30
C ILE A 289 -1.94 4.34 24.42
N GLN A 290 -1.20 5.32 23.92
CA GLN A 290 -1.73 6.35 23.03
C GLN A 290 -2.29 5.75 21.73
N LEU A 291 -1.58 4.78 21.16
CA LEU A 291 -2.03 4.05 19.97
C LEU A 291 -3.35 3.30 20.25
N ILE A 292 -3.46 2.60 21.37
CA ILE A 292 -4.71 1.92 21.76
C ILE A 292 -5.83 2.92 22.02
N ASN A 293 -5.55 4.05 22.64
CA ASN A 293 -6.55 5.11 22.88
C ASN A 293 -7.10 5.69 21.58
N SER A 294 -6.26 5.93 20.59
CA SER A 294 -6.71 6.45 19.30
C SER A 294 -7.63 5.46 18.57
N PHE A 295 -7.30 4.17 18.57
CA PHE A 295 -8.15 3.15 17.95
C PHE A 295 -9.42 2.84 18.78
N GLU A 296 -9.37 2.93 20.09
CA GLU A 296 -10.58 2.83 20.93
C GLU A 296 -11.54 3.98 20.63
N TYR A 297 -11.03 5.18 20.40
CA TYR A 297 -11.85 6.31 20.00
C TYR A 297 -12.48 6.10 18.61
N LEU A 298 -11.73 5.57 17.63
CA LEU A 298 -12.28 5.21 16.31
C LEU A 298 -13.36 4.13 16.44
N GLU A 299 -13.12 3.08 17.26
CA GLU A 299 -14.10 2.02 17.52
C GLU A 299 -15.41 2.58 18.09
N ARG A 300 -15.35 3.52 19.03
CA ARG A 300 -16.54 4.17 19.62
C ARG A 300 -17.35 4.98 18.60
N ASN A 301 -16.70 5.46 17.56
CA ASN A 301 -17.34 6.19 16.46
C ASN A 301 -17.70 5.28 15.28
N ASN A 302 -17.64 3.95 15.44
CA ASN A 302 -17.88 2.94 14.39
C ASN A 302 -17.01 3.11 13.14
N ILE A 303 -15.77 3.55 13.33
CA ILE A 303 -14.83 3.85 12.25
C ILE A 303 -13.67 2.86 12.26
N CYS A 304 -13.33 2.29 11.10
CA CYS A 304 -12.08 1.59 10.84
C CYS A 304 -11.15 2.44 9.97
N HIS A 305 -9.89 2.55 10.38
CA HIS A 305 -8.85 3.34 9.68
C HIS A 305 -8.42 2.71 8.36
N ARG A 306 -8.20 1.40 8.36
CA ARG A 306 -7.91 0.54 7.19
C ARG A 306 -6.59 0.80 6.47
N ASP A 307 -5.74 1.70 6.95
CA ASP A 307 -4.39 1.92 6.43
C ASP A 307 -3.35 2.05 7.57
N ILE A 308 -3.25 0.96 8.36
CA ILE A 308 -2.39 0.89 9.54
C ILE A 308 -0.96 0.58 9.11
N ARG A 309 -0.12 1.62 9.07
CA ARG A 309 1.30 1.52 8.70
C ARG A 309 2.15 2.58 9.40
N ILE A 310 3.44 2.32 9.48
CA ILE A 310 4.41 3.18 10.20
C ILE A 310 4.29 4.64 9.75
N ASN A 311 4.13 4.91 8.46
CA ASN A 311 4.11 6.27 7.92
C ASN A 311 2.82 7.04 8.24
N ASN A 312 1.74 6.34 8.60
CA ASN A 312 0.47 6.97 8.98
C ASN A 312 0.34 7.22 10.49
N ILE A 313 1.41 6.97 11.25
CA ILE A 313 1.48 7.18 12.69
C ILE A 313 2.70 8.03 12.99
N LEU A 314 2.48 9.30 13.28
CA LEU A 314 3.54 10.24 13.67
C LEU A 314 3.56 10.38 15.19
N VAL A 315 4.71 10.76 15.72
CA VAL A 315 4.89 11.15 17.12
C VAL A 315 5.58 12.48 17.16
N THR A 316 4.99 13.44 17.84
CA THR A 316 5.57 14.78 18.02
C THR A 316 6.88 14.70 18.84
N ASN A 317 7.69 15.75 18.81
CA ASN A 317 8.89 15.83 19.63
C ASN A 317 8.58 15.75 21.14
N ASP A 318 7.36 16.17 21.54
CA ASP A 318 6.89 16.10 22.94
C ASP A 318 6.31 14.72 23.31
N GLY A 319 6.30 13.76 22.37
CA GLY A 319 5.85 12.39 22.63
C GLY A 319 4.34 12.17 22.48
N VAL A 320 3.63 13.03 21.75
CA VAL A 320 2.21 12.85 21.43
C VAL A 320 2.06 12.10 20.11
N LEU A 321 1.42 10.94 20.14
CA LEU A 321 1.10 10.17 18.94
C LEU A 321 -0.05 10.81 18.17
N LYS A 322 0.04 10.83 16.86
CA LYS A 322 -0.98 11.31 15.92
C LYS A 322 -1.21 10.30 14.79
N LEU A 323 -2.43 9.80 14.68
CA LEU A 323 -2.88 9.10 13.48
C LEU A 323 -3.13 10.12 12.37
N ILE A 324 -2.63 9.83 11.17
CA ILE A 324 -2.81 10.66 9.98
C ILE A 324 -3.31 9.79 8.82
N ASP A 325 -3.80 10.43 7.77
CA ASP A 325 -4.22 9.81 6.51
C ASP A 325 -5.44 8.87 6.61
N PHE A 326 -6.61 9.44 6.50
CA PHE A 326 -7.92 8.78 6.61
C PHE A 326 -8.55 8.43 5.24
N GLY A 327 -7.76 8.38 4.17
CA GLY A 327 -8.22 8.13 2.80
C GLY A 327 -8.87 6.76 2.57
N PHE A 328 -8.68 5.79 3.48
CA PHE A 328 -9.26 4.45 3.41
C PHE A 328 -10.32 4.16 4.47
N VAL A 329 -10.66 5.15 5.25
CA VAL A 329 -11.62 5.05 6.35
C VAL A 329 -13.00 4.58 5.89
N LYS A 330 -13.64 3.75 6.70
CA LYS A 330 -14.99 3.26 6.47
C LYS A 330 -15.76 3.14 7.78
N ASN A 331 -17.08 3.46 7.72
CA ASN A 331 -17.99 3.14 8.80
C ASN A 331 -18.28 1.63 8.78
N ILE A 332 -18.30 1.00 9.96
CA ILE A 332 -18.56 -0.44 10.13
C ILE A 332 -19.98 -0.78 9.69
N ASP A 333 -20.93 0.15 9.90
CA ASP A 333 -22.35 -0.04 9.60
C ASP A 333 -22.68 0.00 8.10
N ASP A 334 -21.75 0.48 7.25
CA ASP A 334 -21.92 0.56 5.78
C ASP A 334 -21.87 -0.81 5.08
N GLY A 335 -22.07 -1.92 5.81
CA GLY A 335 -22.20 -3.27 5.26
C GLY A 335 -21.00 -3.71 4.40
N SER A 336 -19.80 -3.45 4.87
CA SER A 336 -18.61 -3.56 4.03
C SER A 336 -18.03 -4.95 3.95
N THR A 337 -18.52 -5.74 3.03
CA THR A 337 -17.67 -6.71 2.35
C THR A 337 -16.49 -5.97 1.70
N ILE A 338 -15.30 -6.51 1.85
CA ILE A 338 -14.15 -6.06 1.06
C ILE A 338 -14.46 -6.43 -0.39
N HIS A 339 -14.96 -5.46 -1.17
CA HIS A 339 -15.03 -5.67 -2.60
C HIS A 339 -13.60 -5.89 -3.12
N SER A 340 -13.42 -6.90 -3.94
CA SER A 340 -12.16 -7.31 -4.57
C SER A 340 -11.40 -6.20 -5.31
N SER A 341 -12.01 -5.04 -5.52
CA SER A 341 -11.40 -3.85 -6.12
C SER A 341 -10.64 -2.94 -5.14
N THR A 342 -10.88 -3.06 -3.83
CA THR A 342 -9.97 -2.49 -2.83
C THR A 342 -8.93 -3.56 -2.51
N LYS A 343 -7.93 -3.70 -3.36
CA LYS A 343 -6.69 -4.33 -2.95
C LYS A 343 -6.30 -3.61 -1.66
N LEU A 344 -6.32 -4.34 -0.55
CA LEU A 344 -5.66 -3.94 0.69
C LEU A 344 -4.19 -3.82 0.33
N ILE A 345 -3.81 -2.63 -0.12
CA ILE A 345 -2.50 -2.35 -0.65
C ILE A 345 -1.58 -2.35 0.54
N SER A 346 -0.74 -3.39 0.60
CA SER A 346 0.49 -3.48 1.35
C SER A 346 0.40 -3.35 2.87
N TYR A 347 -0.31 -4.26 3.52
CA TYR A 347 0.17 -4.67 4.83
C TYR A 347 1.38 -5.58 4.63
N PRO A 348 2.55 -5.24 5.16
CA PRO A 348 3.74 -6.10 5.10
C PRO A 348 3.60 -7.36 5.98
N TYR A 349 2.43 -7.59 6.55
CA TYR A 349 2.12 -8.65 7.49
C TYR A 349 1.23 -9.72 6.86
N ASP A 350 1.30 -10.92 7.40
CA ASP A 350 0.36 -11.99 7.05
C ASP A 350 -1.07 -11.55 7.29
N TRP A 351 -1.95 -11.91 6.36
CA TRP A 351 -3.36 -11.61 6.47
C TRP A 351 -4.01 -12.49 7.55
N PRO A 352 -4.83 -11.93 8.43
CA PRO A 352 -5.57 -12.71 9.41
C PRO A 352 -6.62 -13.59 8.76
N GLU A 353 -7.14 -14.57 9.53
CA GLU A 353 -8.05 -15.59 9.05
C GLU A 353 -9.22 -15.04 8.23
N GLU A 354 -9.91 -14.03 8.73
CA GLU A 354 -11.11 -13.45 8.12
C GLU A 354 -10.87 -12.79 6.76
N LEU A 355 -9.65 -12.38 6.47
CA LEU A 355 -9.29 -11.80 5.18
C LEU A 355 -8.84 -12.85 4.15
N ARG A 356 -8.43 -14.04 4.61
CA ARG A 356 -8.06 -15.17 3.74
C ARG A 356 -9.26 -16.01 3.34
N ASN A 357 -10.28 -16.07 4.20
CA ASN A 357 -11.49 -16.82 3.97
C ASN A 357 -12.49 -16.09 3.04
N LYS A 358 -13.43 -16.83 2.43
CA LYS A 358 -14.44 -16.28 1.50
C LYS A 358 -15.35 -15.20 2.13
N ILE A 359 -15.38 -15.08 3.46
CA ILE A 359 -16.20 -14.10 4.20
C ILE A 359 -15.47 -12.75 4.35
N GLN A 360 -14.58 -12.38 3.56
CA GLN A 360 -13.77 -11.15 3.56
C GLN A 360 -14.42 -9.95 4.33
N LYS A 361 -14.52 -10.08 5.66
CA LYS A 361 -15.07 -9.05 6.53
C LYS A 361 -13.93 -8.29 7.20
N TYR A 362 -13.94 -6.97 7.08
CA TYR A 362 -13.02 -6.09 7.78
C TYR A 362 -13.78 -5.35 8.89
N ASP A 363 -13.40 -5.56 10.13
CA ASP A 363 -13.97 -4.90 11.31
C ASP A 363 -12.90 -4.57 12.37
N ASN A 364 -13.32 -4.19 13.58
CA ASN A 364 -12.41 -3.82 14.67
C ASN A 364 -11.43 -4.94 15.04
N ARG A 365 -11.79 -6.23 14.93
CA ARG A 365 -10.85 -7.32 15.21
C ARG A 365 -9.74 -7.39 14.18
N THR A 366 -10.07 -7.08 12.93
CA THR A 366 -9.07 -6.97 11.86
C THR A 366 -8.12 -5.80 12.11
N GLU A 367 -8.65 -4.64 12.56
CA GLU A 367 -7.82 -3.50 12.97
C GLU A 367 -6.90 -3.86 14.16
N ILE A 368 -7.45 -4.53 15.18
CA ILE A 368 -6.67 -5.02 16.33
C ILE A 368 -5.49 -5.88 15.89
N TYR A 369 -5.73 -6.80 14.95
CA TYR A 369 -4.65 -7.63 14.40
C TYR A 369 -3.55 -6.81 13.77
N PHE A 370 -3.90 -5.89 12.86
CA PHE A 370 -2.90 -5.09 12.16
C PHE A 370 -2.16 -4.11 13.07
N VAL A 371 -2.84 -3.51 14.05
CA VAL A 371 -2.20 -2.69 15.10
C VAL A 371 -1.23 -3.53 15.92
N GLY A 372 -1.64 -4.75 16.29
CA GLY A 372 -0.80 -5.70 17.01
C GLY A 372 0.46 -6.10 16.21
N GLN A 373 0.29 -6.47 14.95
CA GLN A 373 1.41 -6.87 14.08
C GLN A 373 2.38 -5.71 13.82
N LEU A 374 1.86 -4.51 13.56
CA LEU A 374 2.70 -3.32 13.41
C LEU A 374 3.55 -3.08 14.65
N PHE A 375 2.94 -3.13 15.83
CA PHE A 375 3.67 -2.86 17.07
C PHE A 375 4.66 -3.99 17.39
N LYS A 376 4.32 -5.24 17.14
CA LYS A 376 5.21 -6.40 17.26
C LYS A 376 6.43 -6.27 16.34
N ASP A 377 6.23 -5.83 15.10
CA ASP A 377 7.32 -5.57 14.14
C ASP A 377 8.24 -4.43 14.63
N ILE A 378 7.68 -3.34 15.16
CA ILE A 378 8.45 -2.25 15.76
C ILE A 378 9.32 -2.78 16.92
N LEU A 379 8.74 -3.55 17.86
CA LEU A 379 9.48 -4.15 18.98
C LEU A 379 10.67 -5.01 18.51
N ALA A 380 10.43 -5.82 17.48
CA ALA A 380 11.48 -6.67 16.90
C ALA A 380 12.61 -5.85 16.28
N ARG A 381 12.28 -4.83 15.49
CA ARG A 381 13.27 -3.96 14.81
C ARG A 381 14.11 -3.15 15.79
N ILE A 382 13.51 -2.63 16.87
CA ILE A 382 14.24 -1.88 17.91
C ILE A 382 14.84 -2.80 18.98
N LYS A 383 14.72 -4.14 18.82
CA LYS A 383 15.30 -5.18 19.68
C LYS A 383 14.86 -5.13 21.14
N ILE A 384 13.62 -4.76 21.41
CA ILE A 384 13.03 -4.79 22.76
C ILE A 384 12.70 -6.22 23.15
N LYS A 385 13.41 -6.76 24.15
CA LYS A 385 13.21 -8.13 24.66
C LYS A 385 12.09 -8.23 25.69
N LYS A 386 11.84 -7.19 26.47
CA LYS A 386 10.81 -7.17 27.53
C LYS A 386 9.88 -5.99 27.29
N PHE A 387 8.64 -6.28 26.96
CA PHE A 387 7.59 -5.30 26.78
C PHE A 387 6.51 -5.52 27.87
N LYS A 388 6.15 -4.45 28.58
CA LYS A 388 5.23 -4.51 29.72
C LYS A 388 3.89 -5.19 29.35
N TYR A 389 3.34 -4.85 28.20
CA TYR A 389 2.03 -5.31 27.72
C TYR A 389 2.11 -6.47 26.74
N ASN A 390 3.18 -7.28 26.80
CA ASN A 390 3.41 -8.37 25.82
C ASN A 390 2.25 -9.38 25.74
N LYS A 391 1.60 -9.71 26.87
CA LYS A 391 0.46 -10.62 26.90
C LYS A 391 -0.73 -10.08 26.09
N ILE A 392 -1.00 -8.79 26.24
CA ILE A 392 -2.05 -8.09 25.49
C ILE A 392 -1.68 -8.07 24.00
N LEU A 393 -0.46 -7.69 23.69
CA LEU A 393 0.03 -7.66 22.31
C LEU A 393 -0.10 -9.01 21.60
N LEU A 394 0.21 -10.10 22.27
CA LEU A 394 0.04 -11.45 21.74
C LEU A 394 -1.44 -11.76 21.46
N SER A 395 -2.37 -11.41 22.37
CA SER A 395 -3.81 -11.60 22.15
C SER A 395 -4.39 -10.76 21.00
N MET A 396 -3.75 -9.63 20.68
CA MET A 396 -4.07 -8.84 19.49
C MET A 396 -3.61 -9.52 18.21
N CYS A 397 -2.47 -10.20 18.26
CA CYS A 397 -1.84 -10.87 17.11
C CYS A 397 -2.39 -12.27 16.81
N GLU A 398 -3.39 -12.75 17.56
CA GLU A 398 -4.01 -14.05 17.30
C GLU A 398 -4.55 -14.14 15.89
N TYR A 399 -4.16 -15.21 15.17
CA TYR A 399 -4.54 -15.41 13.78
C TYR A 399 -6.03 -15.68 13.64
N GLU A 400 -6.57 -16.57 14.49
CA GLU A 400 -7.97 -16.95 14.48
C GLU A 400 -8.86 -15.80 14.94
N TYR A 401 -9.86 -15.48 14.13
CA TYR A 401 -10.79 -14.40 14.39
C TYR A 401 -11.56 -14.54 15.72
N THR A 402 -11.94 -15.77 16.09
CA THR A 402 -12.77 -16.04 17.26
C THR A 402 -12.00 -15.95 18.58
N THR A 403 -10.72 -16.33 18.60
CA THR A 403 -9.86 -16.31 19.80
C THR A 403 -9.25 -14.93 20.05
N ARG A 404 -9.11 -14.12 18.99
CA ARG A 404 -8.55 -12.77 19.08
C ARG A 404 -9.40 -11.88 19.98
N ILE A 405 -8.74 -11.03 20.78
CA ILE A 405 -9.41 -9.99 21.56
C ILE A 405 -10.30 -9.12 20.64
N SER A 406 -11.55 -8.87 21.04
CA SER A 406 -12.60 -8.44 20.12
C SER A 406 -12.83 -6.94 20.02
N LYS A 407 -12.30 -6.15 20.97
CA LYS A 407 -12.56 -4.71 21.06
C LYS A 407 -11.37 -3.96 21.66
N PHE A 408 -11.06 -2.78 21.11
CA PHE A 408 -10.06 -1.88 21.70
C PHE A 408 -10.45 -1.43 23.12
N LYS A 409 -11.73 -1.25 23.40
CA LYS A 409 -12.25 -0.99 24.75
C LYS A 409 -11.82 -2.05 25.77
N LYS A 410 -11.78 -3.35 25.37
CA LYS A 410 -11.28 -4.42 26.25
C LYS A 410 -9.77 -4.31 26.47
N ILE A 411 -9.02 -4.04 25.41
CA ILE A 411 -7.58 -3.84 25.48
C ILE A 411 -7.26 -2.70 26.44
N LYS A 412 -7.94 -1.55 26.29
CA LYS A 412 -7.77 -0.39 27.19
C LYS A 412 -8.06 -0.72 28.65
N LYS A 413 -9.10 -1.49 28.93
CA LYS A 413 -9.41 -1.97 30.27
C LYS A 413 -8.32 -2.89 30.84
N GLU A 414 -7.78 -3.78 30.02
CA GLU A 414 -6.68 -4.66 30.45
C GLU A 414 -5.39 -3.87 30.72
N LEU A 415 -5.09 -2.84 29.92
CA LEU A 415 -3.94 -1.97 30.16
C LEU A 415 -4.00 -1.26 31.52
N SER A 416 -5.20 -0.94 32.02
CA SER A 416 -5.40 -0.31 33.33
C SER A 416 -5.11 -1.23 34.52
N ASN A 417 -4.98 -2.56 34.29
CA ASN A 417 -4.68 -3.54 35.34
C ASN A 417 -3.17 -3.77 35.53
N TYR A 418 -2.33 -3.13 34.73
CA TYR A 418 -0.87 -3.18 34.82
C TYR A 418 -0.30 -1.94 35.51
#